data_538a7ec181ff39d0aab6dbbf357d0fb4
#
_entry.id   538a7ec181ff39d0aab6dbbf357d0fb4
#
_cell.length_a   1.000
_cell.length_b   1.000
_cell.length_c   1.000
_cell.angle_alpha   90.00
_cell.angle_beta   90.00
_cell.angle_gamma   90.00
#
_symmetry.space_group_name_H-M   'P 1'
#
loop_
_entity.id
_entity.type
_entity.pdbx_description
1 polymer ?
#
loop_
_entity_poly.entity_id
_entity_poly.type
_entity_poly.pdbx_seq_one_letter_code
_entity_poly.pdbx_strand_id
1 'polypeptide(L)'
;MIEAGKVVIVGGGLAGLACAVRLHEAGIHVLLIESSRDLGGRVRTRSHEGFILDHGFQVFLDAYPQATKLLDLEALDLKPFRPGALVFRRGKLHRLMDVFRCPQYALSTPFQPIGNLWDKLLVGKMRLQALTPWGNRLKEDVTTECYLRKYGFSEDMIDGFFRAFYGGIFLERDLRTSSEMFEFTFRMFATGNATLPAKGMQEIPHQLEARLPPDVIRTNTTVESLAANRVTLSDGDLIRADRVVVATDAESASRIVPGLEVDPVAWRSVTGLYYSAPRSPLKEAIIALNGEERGLVNNVCVLSDVAPSYAPENQSLISVSVLGLHQGIRFERTVLCELQQWFGEQVQSWELLHTDQIRRALPEQGPDRGSGKQDAFLRQDGILICGDHCTSASIEGALTSGLRTAESIIQENSDSRRQ
;
A
#
# COMPACT_ATOMS: atom_id res chain seq x y z
N MET A 1 25.99 7.56 31.92
CA MET A 1 24.74 7.95 32.62
C MET A 1 23.59 7.31 31.82
N ILE A 2 22.75 6.56 32.47
CA ILE A 2 21.58 5.96 31.82
C ILE A 2 20.58 7.10 31.61
N GLU A 3 20.39 7.57 30.39
CA GLU A 3 19.26 8.44 30.09
C GLU A 3 17.99 7.61 30.30
N ALA A 4 17.31 7.87 31.41
CA ALA A 4 16.05 7.20 31.71
C ALA A 4 14.98 7.61 30.68
N GLY A 5 14.26 6.64 30.11
CA GLY A 5 13.12 6.86 29.24
C GLY A 5 13.39 6.79 27.75
N LYS A 6 14.48 6.16 27.31
CA LYS A 6 14.81 6.01 25.86
C LYS A 6 14.09 4.82 25.23
N VAL A 7 13.29 5.10 24.20
CA VAL A 7 12.68 4.09 23.34
C VAL A 7 13.51 3.92 22.06
N VAL A 8 13.97 2.71 21.78
CA VAL A 8 14.64 2.40 20.51
C VAL A 8 13.63 1.75 19.55
N ILE A 9 13.50 2.33 18.36
CA ILE A 9 12.62 1.85 17.29
C ILE A 9 13.48 1.29 16.17
N VAL A 10 13.27 0.03 15.80
CA VAL A 10 14.03 -0.67 14.77
C VAL A 10 13.16 -0.80 13.52
N GLY A 11 13.55 -0.10 12.46
CA GLY A 11 12.84 -0.02 11.18
C GLY A 11 12.22 1.36 10.93
N GLY A 12 12.69 2.01 9.88
CA GLY A 12 12.30 3.37 9.45
C GLY A 12 11.17 3.38 8.40
N GLY A 13 10.33 2.33 8.33
CA GLY A 13 9.10 2.33 7.55
C GLY A 13 8.01 3.21 8.17
N LEU A 14 6.84 3.32 7.51
CA LEU A 14 5.76 4.19 7.98
C LEU A 14 5.29 3.87 9.42
N ALA A 15 5.31 2.60 9.83
CA ALA A 15 4.94 2.23 11.20
C ALA A 15 5.95 2.76 12.22
N GLY A 16 7.26 2.58 11.95
CA GLY A 16 8.32 3.09 12.82
C GLY A 16 8.35 4.62 12.88
N LEU A 17 8.17 5.29 11.74
CA LEU A 17 8.08 6.74 11.66
C LEU A 17 6.87 7.28 12.43
N ALA A 18 5.68 6.70 12.26
CA ALA A 18 4.48 7.11 12.99
C ALA A 18 4.65 6.93 14.51
N CYS A 19 5.25 5.81 14.93
CA CYS A 19 5.58 5.55 16.32
C CYS A 19 6.58 6.59 16.86
N ALA A 20 7.67 6.84 16.14
CA ALA A 20 8.70 7.78 16.55
C ALA A 20 8.17 9.21 16.71
N VAL A 21 7.41 9.69 15.71
CA VAL A 21 6.80 11.02 15.74
C VAL A 21 5.87 11.16 16.94
N ARG A 22 5.00 10.19 17.18
CA ARG A 22 4.03 10.27 18.27
C ARG A 22 4.68 10.21 19.66
N LEU A 23 5.73 9.41 19.83
CA LEU A 23 6.51 9.36 21.09
C LEU A 23 7.27 10.65 21.31
N HIS A 24 7.93 11.19 20.26
CA HIS A 24 8.66 12.44 20.32
C HIS A 24 7.74 13.61 20.73
N GLU A 25 6.57 13.71 20.16
CA GLU A 25 5.55 14.72 20.52
C GLU A 25 5.04 14.59 21.95
N ALA A 26 5.07 13.39 22.52
CA ALA A 26 4.77 13.15 23.92
C ALA A 26 5.96 13.45 24.88
N GLY A 27 7.08 13.95 24.35
CA GLY A 27 8.28 14.26 25.12
C GLY A 27 9.08 13.03 25.56
N ILE A 28 8.91 11.90 24.88
CA ILE A 28 9.66 10.66 25.15
C ILE A 28 10.90 10.64 24.26
N HIS A 29 12.06 10.34 24.82
CA HIS A 29 13.29 10.22 24.07
C HIS A 29 13.23 8.98 23.17
N VAL A 30 13.41 9.17 21.86
CA VAL A 30 13.41 8.11 20.86
C VAL A 30 14.74 8.02 20.14
N LEU A 31 15.05 6.82 19.64
CA LEU A 31 16.10 6.59 18.64
C LEU A 31 15.53 5.65 17.58
N LEU A 32 15.39 6.14 16.35
CA LEU A 32 14.96 5.37 15.19
C LEU A 32 16.18 4.84 14.43
N ILE A 33 16.26 3.52 14.24
CA ILE A 33 17.37 2.86 13.53
C ILE A 33 16.82 2.23 12.25
N GLU A 34 17.45 2.55 11.13
CA GLU A 34 17.12 2.03 9.80
C GLU A 34 18.37 1.49 9.09
N SER A 35 18.26 0.32 8.51
CA SER A 35 19.35 -0.36 7.79
C SER A 35 19.67 0.28 6.44
N SER A 36 18.68 0.84 5.77
CA SER A 36 18.87 1.55 4.51
C SER A 36 19.29 3.00 4.70
N ARG A 37 19.70 3.64 3.59
CA ARG A 37 20.02 5.06 3.57
C ARG A 37 18.78 5.93 3.80
N ASP A 38 17.68 5.57 3.17
CA ASP A 38 16.46 6.36 3.12
C ASP A 38 15.38 5.72 3.98
N LEU A 39 14.55 6.56 4.63
CA LEU A 39 13.37 6.12 5.38
C LEU A 39 12.19 5.87 4.44
N GLY A 40 11.14 5.22 4.96
CA GLY A 40 9.90 4.94 4.24
C GLY A 40 9.64 3.46 3.95
N GLY A 41 10.68 2.64 4.00
CA GLY A 41 10.56 1.18 3.77
C GLY A 41 10.08 0.87 2.35
N ARG A 42 8.85 0.32 2.22
CA ARG A 42 8.22 0.04 0.93
C ARG A 42 7.66 1.27 0.22
N VAL A 43 7.36 2.34 0.95
CA VAL A 43 6.90 3.62 0.40
C VAL A 43 8.10 4.48 0.11
N ARG A 44 8.56 4.43 -1.14
CA ARG A 44 9.73 5.18 -1.60
C ARG A 44 9.66 5.46 -3.10
N THR A 45 10.39 6.47 -3.51
CA THR A 45 10.45 6.98 -4.87
C THR A 45 11.91 7.18 -5.26
N ARG A 46 12.22 7.04 -6.54
CA ARG A 46 13.51 7.40 -7.12
C ARG A 46 13.32 8.32 -8.32
N SER A 47 14.30 9.15 -8.59
CA SER A 47 14.40 9.90 -9.83
C SER A 47 15.25 9.12 -10.83
N HIS A 48 14.82 9.05 -12.10
CA HIS A 48 15.55 8.42 -13.19
C HIS A 48 15.33 9.22 -14.47
N GLU A 49 16.37 9.85 -15.00
CA GLU A 49 16.33 10.66 -16.24
C GLU A 49 15.19 11.70 -16.27
N GLY A 50 14.91 12.33 -15.14
CA GLY A 50 13.83 13.32 -14.97
C GLY A 50 12.45 12.72 -14.73
N PHE A 51 12.29 11.40 -14.76
CA PHE A 51 11.08 10.70 -14.34
C PHE A 51 11.07 10.44 -12.84
N ILE A 52 9.88 10.42 -12.25
CA ILE A 52 9.62 10.04 -10.86
C ILE A 52 9.08 8.59 -10.87
N LEU A 53 9.86 7.66 -10.32
CA LEU A 53 9.51 6.24 -10.28
C LEU A 53 9.29 5.81 -8.83
N ASP A 54 8.05 5.53 -8.47
CA ASP A 54 7.74 4.91 -7.19
C ASP A 54 8.17 3.44 -7.16
N HIS A 55 8.39 2.87 -5.99
CA HIS A 55 8.79 1.47 -5.85
C HIS A 55 7.59 0.54 -6.09
N GLY A 56 7.32 0.26 -7.37
CA GLY A 56 6.10 -0.34 -7.87
C GLY A 56 4.92 0.64 -7.93
N PHE A 57 3.83 0.22 -8.57
CA PHE A 57 2.62 1.03 -8.65
C PHE A 57 1.95 1.15 -7.27
N GLN A 58 1.92 2.35 -6.73
CA GLN A 58 1.32 2.66 -5.44
C GLN A 58 0.31 3.80 -5.60
N VAL A 59 -0.70 3.81 -4.75
CA VAL A 59 -1.65 4.90 -4.62
C VAL A 59 -1.86 5.25 -3.15
N PHE A 60 -2.16 6.52 -2.89
CA PHE A 60 -2.57 7.00 -1.58
C PHE A 60 -4.07 7.26 -1.59
N LEU A 61 -4.81 6.72 -0.61
CA LEU A 61 -6.24 7.01 -0.45
C LEU A 61 -6.42 8.17 0.53
N ASP A 62 -6.94 9.29 0.04
CA ASP A 62 -7.07 10.53 0.83
C ASP A 62 -8.13 10.45 1.95
N ALA A 63 -8.89 9.37 1.99
CA ALA A 63 -9.85 9.05 3.07
C ALA A 63 -9.26 8.21 4.20
N TYR A 64 -7.97 7.88 4.20
CA TYR A 64 -7.33 7.12 5.26
C TYR A 64 -7.40 7.85 6.61
N PRO A 65 -8.10 7.28 7.64
CA PRO A 65 -8.43 8.03 8.87
C PRO A 65 -7.24 8.48 9.70
N GLN A 66 -6.17 7.68 9.79
CA GLN A 66 -4.98 8.07 10.55
C GLN A 66 -4.04 8.92 9.71
N ALA A 67 -3.91 8.60 8.42
CA ALA A 67 -3.11 9.41 7.52
C ALA A 67 -3.60 10.86 7.44
N THR A 68 -4.91 11.10 7.38
CA THR A 68 -5.49 12.46 7.37
C THR A 68 -5.24 13.26 8.65
N LYS A 69 -4.98 12.60 9.77
CA LYS A 69 -4.64 13.26 11.04
C LYS A 69 -3.14 13.51 11.20
N LEU A 70 -2.33 12.62 10.59
CA LEU A 70 -0.89 12.59 10.79
C LEU A 70 -0.14 13.39 9.73
N LEU A 71 -0.67 13.48 8.51
CA LEU A 71 -0.03 14.09 7.35
C LEU A 71 -0.69 15.40 6.96
N ASP A 72 0.10 16.30 6.43
CA ASP A 72 -0.37 17.50 5.74
C ASP A 72 -0.69 17.13 4.27
N LEU A 73 -1.97 16.87 3.99
CA LEU A 73 -2.42 16.48 2.67
C LEU A 73 -2.31 17.61 1.63
N GLU A 74 -2.38 18.88 2.05
CA GLU A 74 -2.22 20.03 1.17
C GLU A 74 -0.77 20.13 0.69
N ALA A 75 0.20 19.98 1.59
CA ALA A 75 1.63 19.98 1.26
C ALA A 75 2.05 18.78 0.39
N LEU A 76 1.35 17.65 0.45
CA LEU A 76 1.56 16.52 -0.45
C LEU A 76 1.13 16.82 -1.89
N ASP A 77 0.32 17.83 -2.12
CA ASP A 77 -0.22 18.20 -3.45
C ASP A 77 -0.81 16.98 -4.18
N LEU A 78 -1.79 16.34 -3.54
CA LEU A 78 -2.37 15.08 -4.00
C LEU A 78 -3.11 15.24 -5.33
N LYS A 79 -2.73 14.47 -6.34
CA LYS A 79 -3.34 14.44 -7.66
C LYS A 79 -4.30 13.26 -7.77
N PRO A 80 -5.61 13.50 -7.94
CA PRO A 80 -6.60 12.42 -7.91
C PRO A 80 -6.71 11.69 -9.25
N PHE A 81 -6.94 10.39 -9.15
CA PHE A 81 -7.44 9.59 -10.27
C PHE A 81 -8.91 9.89 -10.55
N ARG A 82 -9.34 9.70 -11.77
CA ARG A 82 -10.76 9.67 -12.10
C ARG A 82 -11.42 8.45 -11.45
N PRO A 83 -12.60 8.61 -10.84
CA PRO A 83 -13.27 7.51 -10.13
C PRO A 83 -13.90 6.52 -11.11
N GLY A 84 -13.16 5.47 -11.41
CA GLY A 84 -13.52 4.42 -12.35
C GLY A 84 -12.30 3.74 -12.93
N ALA A 85 -12.53 2.91 -13.94
CA ALA A 85 -11.46 2.20 -14.65
C ALA A 85 -11.81 2.01 -16.13
N LEU A 86 -10.79 1.83 -16.96
CA LEU A 86 -10.90 1.22 -18.27
C LEU A 86 -10.60 -0.27 -18.11
N VAL A 87 -11.47 -1.13 -18.62
CA VAL A 87 -11.32 -2.58 -18.50
C VAL A 87 -11.11 -3.15 -19.89
N PHE A 88 -9.94 -3.75 -20.13
CA PHE A 88 -9.66 -4.45 -21.37
C PHE A 88 -10.38 -5.80 -21.36
N ARG A 89 -11.33 -5.97 -22.27
CA ARG A 89 -12.08 -7.18 -22.42
C ARG A 89 -12.57 -7.35 -23.86
N ARG A 90 -12.52 -8.58 -24.38
CA ARG A 90 -12.91 -8.91 -25.77
C ARG A 90 -12.24 -8.02 -26.81
N GLY A 91 -10.91 -7.76 -26.59
CA GLY A 91 -10.09 -6.98 -27.50
C GLY A 91 -10.35 -5.47 -27.50
N LYS A 92 -11.05 -4.92 -26.50
CA LYS A 92 -11.36 -3.48 -26.39
C LYS A 92 -11.30 -3.00 -24.95
N LEU A 93 -10.98 -1.71 -24.78
CA LEU A 93 -11.09 -1.01 -23.49
C LEU A 93 -12.53 -0.52 -23.28
N HIS A 94 -13.17 -1.01 -22.24
CA HIS A 94 -14.52 -0.64 -21.82
C HIS A 94 -14.46 0.27 -20.61
N ARG A 95 -15.22 1.35 -20.62
CA ARG A 95 -15.22 2.35 -19.53
C ARG A 95 -16.24 2.01 -18.46
N LEU A 96 -15.78 1.76 -17.25
CA LEU A 96 -16.61 1.53 -16.07
C LEU A 96 -16.36 2.64 -15.05
N MET A 97 -17.32 3.55 -14.88
CA MET A 97 -17.17 4.73 -14.01
C MET A 97 -18.06 4.64 -12.78
N ASP A 98 -17.61 5.25 -11.69
CA ASP A 98 -18.45 5.52 -10.54
C ASP A 98 -19.48 6.60 -10.89
N VAL A 99 -20.71 6.16 -11.16
CA VAL A 99 -21.81 7.02 -11.63
C VAL A 99 -22.25 8.05 -10.58
N PHE A 100 -22.00 7.79 -9.29
CA PHE A 100 -22.32 8.75 -8.23
C PHE A 100 -21.38 9.97 -8.24
N ARG A 101 -20.14 9.76 -8.66
CA ARG A 101 -19.10 10.79 -8.75
C ARG A 101 -18.94 11.33 -10.17
N CYS A 102 -19.36 10.55 -11.17
CA CYS A 102 -19.31 10.91 -12.57
C CYS A 102 -20.70 10.69 -13.22
N PRO A 103 -21.74 11.50 -12.88
CA PRO A 103 -23.12 11.29 -13.31
C PRO A 103 -23.29 11.33 -14.83
N GLN A 104 -22.39 11.96 -15.58
CA GLN A 104 -22.39 11.97 -17.05
C GLN A 104 -22.26 10.57 -17.65
N TYR A 105 -21.75 9.59 -16.90
CA TYR A 105 -21.61 8.19 -17.32
C TYR A 105 -22.76 7.29 -16.85
N ALA A 106 -23.78 7.84 -16.16
CA ALA A 106 -24.89 7.06 -15.61
C ALA A 106 -25.68 6.30 -16.69
N LEU A 107 -25.77 6.84 -17.90
CA LEU A 107 -26.44 6.18 -19.02
C LEU A 107 -25.54 5.17 -19.76
N SER A 108 -24.21 5.36 -19.77
CA SER A 108 -23.30 4.47 -20.52
C SER A 108 -22.76 3.30 -19.72
N THR A 109 -22.47 3.50 -18.44
CA THR A 109 -21.90 2.47 -17.54
C THR A 109 -22.78 1.22 -17.43
N PRO A 110 -24.13 1.29 -17.31
CA PRO A 110 -24.97 0.10 -17.23
C PRO A 110 -24.89 -0.82 -18.46
N PHE A 111 -24.58 -0.28 -19.63
CA PHE A 111 -24.52 -1.02 -20.89
C PHE A 111 -23.13 -1.57 -21.23
N GLN A 112 -22.11 -1.32 -20.38
CA GLN A 112 -20.79 -1.92 -20.60
C GLN A 112 -20.84 -3.45 -20.42
N PRO A 113 -20.14 -4.21 -21.28
CA PRO A 113 -20.17 -5.69 -21.28
C PRO A 113 -19.29 -6.29 -20.15
N ILE A 114 -19.46 -5.82 -18.93
CA ILE A 114 -18.76 -6.26 -17.73
C ILE A 114 -19.81 -6.42 -16.65
N GLY A 115 -20.13 -7.65 -16.29
CA GLY A 115 -21.27 -7.96 -15.45
C GLY A 115 -22.61 -7.56 -16.10
N ASN A 116 -23.68 -7.84 -15.43
CA ASN A 116 -25.05 -7.51 -15.85
C ASN A 116 -25.59 -6.25 -15.16
N LEU A 117 -26.81 -5.83 -15.45
CA LEU A 117 -27.42 -4.65 -14.85
C LEU A 117 -27.63 -4.81 -13.33
N TRP A 118 -27.93 -6.04 -12.87
CA TRP A 118 -28.06 -6.34 -11.46
C TRP A 118 -26.77 -6.12 -10.69
N ASP A 119 -25.63 -6.50 -11.27
CA ASP A 119 -24.32 -6.23 -10.65
C ASP A 119 -24.07 -4.74 -10.43
N LYS A 120 -24.46 -3.88 -11.38
CA LYS A 120 -24.30 -2.41 -11.23
C LYS A 120 -25.19 -1.87 -10.12
N LEU A 121 -26.40 -2.41 -9.94
CA LEU A 121 -27.28 -2.07 -8.82
C LEU A 121 -26.68 -2.52 -7.49
N LEU A 122 -26.07 -3.71 -7.45
CA LEU A 122 -25.39 -4.23 -6.26
C LEU A 122 -24.18 -3.37 -5.89
N VAL A 123 -23.38 -2.90 -6.86
CA VAL A 123 -22.30 -1.93 -6.59
C VAL A 123 -22.87 -0.64 -5.96
N GLY A 124 -23.97 -0.12 -6.50
CA GLY A 124 -24.64 1.05 -5.94
C GLY A 124 -25.13 0.82 -4.51
N LYS A 125 -25.76 -0.33 -4.24
CA LYS A 125 -26.17 -0.74 -2.89
C LYS A 125 -24.98 -0.83 -1.95
N MET A 126 -23.90 -1.52 -2.35
CA MET A 126 -22.67 -1.69 -1.55
C MET A 126 -22.05 -0.33 -1.22
N ARG A 127 -22.03 0.60 -2.19
CA ARG A 127 -21.55 1.98 -1.97
C ARG A 127 -22.37 2.71 -0.92
N LEU A 128 -23.70 2.66 -1.00
CA LEU A 128 -24.57 3.29 0.00
C LEU A 128 -24.34 2.71 1.40
N GLN A 129 -24.15 1.40 1.48
CA GLN A 129 -23.83 0.72 2.73
C GLN A 129 -22.46 1.13 3.30
N ALA A 130 -21.44 1.29 2.44
CA ALA A 130 -20.11 1.74 2.84
C ALA A 130 -20.10 3.14 3.45
N LEU A 131 -21.08 3.98 3.12
CA LEU A 131 -21.27 5.32 3.71
C LEU A 131 -21.94 5.31 5.09
N THR A 132 -22.48 4.16 5.52
CA THR A 132 -23.11 4.04 6.84
C THR A 132 -22.10 3.63 7.91
N PRO A 133 -22.29 4.05 9.19
CA PRO A 133 -21.39 3.64 10.29
C PRO A 133 -21.35 2.12 10.53
N TRP A 134 -22.40 1.44 10.15
CA TRP A 134 -22.57 0.01 10.41
C TRP A 134 -21.98 -0.89 9.32
N GLY A 135 -21.69 -0.35 8.12
CA GLY A 135 -21.15 -1.11 7.01
C GLY A 135 -21.99 -2.34 6.66
N ASN A 136 -21.45 -3.20 5.81
CA ASN A 136 -22.10 -4.47 5.46
C ASN A 136 -21.34 -5.64 6.11
N ARG A 137 -21.08 -5.57 7.42
CA ARG A 137 -20.29 -6.58 8.11
C ARG A 137 -21.01 -7.92 8.06
N LEU A 138 -20.45 -8.85 7.33
CA LEU A 138 -20.74 -10.26 7.56
C LEU A 138 -20.31 -10.60 9.00
N LYS A 139 -21.06 -11.47 9.65
CA LYS A 139 -20.72 -11.92 11.03
C LYS A 139 -19.40 -12.71 11.06
N GLU A 140 -19.00 -13.28 9.93
CA GLU A 140 -17.80 -14.07 9.76
C GLU A 140 -16.92 -13.42 8.68
N ASP A 141 -15.64 -13.32 8.96
CA ASP A 141 -14.65 -12.95 7.96
C ASP A 141 -14.45 -14.14 7.01
N VAL A 142 -14.57 -13.88 5.73
CA VAL A 142 -14.45 -14.87 4.65
C VAL A 142 -13.52 -14.33 3.57
N THR A 143 -13.16 -15.14 2.57
CA THR A 143 -12.43 -14.62 1.42
C THR A 143 -13.27 -13.60 0.65
N THR A 144 -12.61 -12.61 0.06
CA THR A 144 -13.26 -11.59 -0.80
C THR A 144 -14.10 -12.25 -1.90
N GLU A 145 -13.61 -13.34 -2.51
CA GLU A 145 -14.37 -14.09 -3.52
C GLU A 145 -15.67 -14.65 -2.95
N CYS A 146 -15.61 -15.31 -1.80
CA CYS A 146 -16.79 -15.85 -1.13
C CYS A 146 -17.78 -14.73 -0.75
N TYR A 147 -17.25 -13.60 -0.25
CA TYR A 147 -18.04 -12.41 0.08
C TYR A 147 -18.80 -11.88 -1.15
N LEU A 148 -18.14 -11.68 -2.28
CA LEU A 148 -18.74 -11.16 -3.51
C LEU A 148 -19.84 -12.10 -4.04
N ARG A 149 -19.60 -13.42 -4.04
CA ARG A 149 -20.61 -14.42 -4.42
C ARG A 149 -21.81 -14.42 -3.47
N LYS A 150 -21.59 -14.41 -2.15
CA LYS A 150 -22.65 -14.31 -1.13
C LYS A 150 -23.44 -13.00 -1.24
N TYR A 151 -22.77 -11.92 -1.67
CA TYR A 151 -23.43 -10.63 -1.90
C TYR A 151 -24.36 -10.66 -3.12
N GLY A 152 -24.13 -11.58 -4.06
CA GLY A 152 -24.97 -11.83 -5.24
C GLY A 152 -24.40 -11.34 -6.56
N PHE A 153 -23.10 -11.00 -6.62
CA PHE A 153 -22.43 -10.65 -7.87
C PHE A 153 -22.31 -11.84 -8.80
N SER A 154 -22.46 -11.59 -10.12
CA SER A 154 -22.23 -12.60 -11.15
C SER A 154 -20.74 -12.91 -11.32
N GLU A 155 -20.43 -14.13 -11.79
CA GLU A 155 -19.05 -14.51 -12.14
C GLU A 155 -18.46 -13.54 -13.19
N ASP A 156 -19.28 -13.09 -14.16
CA ASP A 156 -18.84 -12.12 -15.17
C ASP A 156 -18.36 -10.78 -14.57
N MET A 157 -18.98 -10.33 -13.49
CA MET A 157 -18.55 -9.13 -12.76
C MET A 157 -17.32 -9.42 -11.87
N ILE A 158 -17.29 -10.58 -11.23
CA ILE A 158 -16.17 -10.99 -10.38
C ILE A 158 -14.90 -11.12 -11.24
N ASP A 159 -14.96 -11.90 -12.32
CA ASP A 159 -13.79 -12.18 -13.16
C ASP A 159 -13.43 -10.97 -14.03
N GLY A 160 -14.42 -10.28 -14.59
CA GLY A 160 -14.20 -9.16 -15.50
C GLY A 160 -13.77 -7.86 -14.84
N PHE A 161 -14.06 -7.66 -13.55
CA PHE A 161 -13.72 -6.42 -12.86
C PHE A 161 -13.04 -6.65 -11.50
N PHE A 162 -13.70 -7.35 -10.56
CA PHE A 162 -13.18 -7.42 -9.19
C PHE A 162 -11.82 -8.10 -9.11
N ARG A 163 -11.59 -9.19 -9.87
CA ARG A 163 -10.28 -9.86 -9.91
C ARG A 163 -9.16 -8.95 -10.41
N ALA A 164 -9.40 -8.17 -11.45
CA ALA A 164 -8.37 -7.28 -11.98
C ALA A 164 -8.12 -6.09 -11.06
N PHE A 165 -9.19 -5.48 -10.52
CA PHE A 165 -9.09 -4.30 -9.68
C PHE A 165 -8.52 -4.65 -8.30
N TYR A 166 -9.16 -5.58 -7.57
CA TYR A 166 -8.69 -6.00 -6.25
C TYR A 166 -7.46 -6.91 -6.33
N GLY A 167 -7.29 -7.63 -7.43
CA GLY A 167 -6.06 -8.36 -7.70
C GLY A 167 -4.84 -7.45 -7.73
N GLY A 168 -4.96 -6.24 -8.27
CA GLY A 168 -3.92 -5.21 -8.21
C GLY A 168 -3.68 -4.65 -6.81
N ILE A 169 -4.72 -4.53 -6.00
CA ILE A 169 -4.63 -4.02 -4.61
C ILE A 169 -4.04 -5.07 -3.67
N PHE A 170 -4.52 -6.32 -3.77
CA PHE A 170 -4.12 -7.42 -2.91
C PHE A 170 -2.93 -8.23 -3.45
N LEU A 171 -2.47 -7.90 -4.66
CA LEU A 171 -1.40 -8.57 -5.40
C LEU A 171 -1.64 -10.09 -5.56
N GLU A 172 -2.92 -10.44 -5.81
CA GLU A 172 -3.35 -11.83 -6.03
C GLU A 172 -4.65 -11.90 -6.86
N ARG A 173 -4.77 -12.87 -7.75
CA ARG A 173 -5.98 -13.01 -8.60
C ARG A 173 -7.13 -13.79 -7.96
N ASP A 174 -6.82 -14.64 -6.98
CA ASP A 174 -7.80 -15.58 -6.41
C ASP A 174 -8.80 -14.93 -5.45
N LEU A 175 -8.60 -13.65 -5.09
CA LEU A 175 -9.43 -12.92 -4.11
C LEU A 175 -9.56 -13.67 -2.78
N ARG A 176 -8.44 -14.29 -2.31
CA ARG A 176 -8.38 -14.99 -1.02
C ARG A 176 -8.21 -14.06 0.17
N THR A 177 -7.86 -12.80 -0.07
CA THR A 177 -7.77 -11.78 0.96
C THR A 177 -9.10 -11.62 1.69
N SER A 178 -9.02 -11.32 2.97
CA SER A 178 -10.14 -11.13 3.90
C SER A 178 -11.21 -10.18 3.37
N SER A 179 -12.48 -10.51 3.61
CA SER A 179 -13.61 -9.64 3.30
C SER A 179 -13.60 -8.35 4.12
N GLU A 180 -13.03 -8.34 5.32
CA GLU A 180 -12.86 -7.11 6.11
C GLU A 180 -11.90 -6.14 5.42
N MET A 181 -10.82 -6.65 4.79
CA MET A 181 -9.89 -5.83 4.02
C MET A 181 -10.53 -5.31 2.72
N PHE A 182 -11.37 -6.13 2.09
CA PHE A 182 -12.18 -5.71 0.94
C PHE A 182 -13.14 -4.57 1.33
N GLU A 183 -13.93 -4.73 2.40
CA GLU A 183 -14.85 -3.70 2.87
C GLU A 183 -14.14 -2.40 3.27
N PHE A 184 -12.99 -2.53 3.93
CA PHE A 184 -12.16 -1.38 4.29
C PHE A 184 -11.71 -0.61 3.05
N THR A 185 -11.10 -1.28 2.07
CA THR A 185 -10.62 -0.62 0.85
C THR A 185 -11.77 -0.08 0.01
N PHE A 186 -12.87 -0.83 -0.11
CA PHE A 186 -14.07 -0.36 -0.81
C PHE A 186 -14.64 0.91 -0.18
N ARG A 187 -14.69 0.97 1.16
CA ARG A 187 -15.10 2.17 1.89
C ARG A 187 -14.18 3.37 1.58
N MET A 188 -12.87 3.17 1.59
CA MET A 188 -11.92 4.26 1.27
C MET A 188 -12.15 4.81 -0.13
N PHE A 189 -12.37 3.95 -1.14
CA PHE A 189 -12.74 4.39 -2.48
C PHE A 189 -14.12 5.04 -2.56
N ALA A 190 -15.08 4.62 -1.74
CA ALA A 190 -16.41 5.21 -1.70
C ALA A 190 -16.43 6.61 -1.06
N THR A 191 -15.53 6.89 -0.12
CA THR A 191 -15.50 8.13 0.67
C THR A 191 -14.43 9.12 0.24
N GLY A 192 -13.39 8.67 -0.47
CA GLY A 192 -12.27 9.49 -0.92
C GLY A 192 -11.79 9.14 -2.33
N ASN A 193 -10.60 9.63 -2.66
CA ASN A 193 -9.96 9.44 -3.95
C ASN A 193 -8.73 8.54 -3.81
N ALA A 194 -8.45 7.78 -4.86
CA ALA A 194 -7.09 7.32 -5.12
C ALA A 194 -6.28 8.50 -5.65
N THR A 195 -5.11 8.72 -5.11
CA THR A 195 -4.26 9.88 -5.42
C THR A 195 -2.80 9.50 -5.54
N LEU A 196 -2.02 10.38 -6.16
CA LEU A 196 -0.56 10.38 -6.12
C LEU A 196 -0.08 11.72 -5.54
N PRO A 197 0.87 11.73 -4.60
CA PRO A 197 1.61 12.94 -4.26
C PRO A 197 2.35 13.46 -5.48
N ALA A 198 2.31 14.76 -5.76
CA ALA A 198 2.87 15.34 -6.97
C ALA A 198 4.39 15.08 -7.15
N LYS A 199 5.11 14.85 -6.05
CA LYS A 199 6.57 14.61 -6.06
C LYS A 199 6.95 13.16 -5.75
N GLY A 200 6.00 12.23 -5.83
CA GLY A 200 6.22 10.81 -5.54
C GLY A 200 5.76 10.39 -4.15
N MET A 201 5.60 9.09 -3.99
CA MET A 201 5.13 8.49 -2.73
C MET A 201 6.08 8.72 -1.55
N GLN A 202 7.37 8.96 -1.82
CA GLN A 202 8.40 9.26 -0.79
C GLN A 202 8.08 10.53 0.01
N GLU A 203 7.27 11.44 -0.49
CA GLU A 203 6.88 12.65 0.25
C GLU A 203 6.11 12.31 1.54
N ILE A 204 5.43 11.16 1.59
CA ILE A 204 4.74 10.70 2.79
C ILE A 204 5.72 10.41 3.94
N PRO A 205 6.72 9.54 3.81
CA PRO A 205 7.73 9.36 4.86
C PRO A 205 8.56 10.61 5.10
N HIS A 206 8.85 11.45 4.10
CA HIS A 206 9.59 12.71 4.29
C HIS A 206 8.86 13.67 5.23
N GLN A 207 7.53 13.80 5.16
CA GLN A 207 6.78 14.61 6.10
C GLN A 207 6.90 14.11 7.54
N LEU A 208 6.92 12.80 7.74
CA LEU A 208 7.08 12.20 9.07
C LEU A 208 8.51 12.39 9.57
N GLU A 209 9.50 12.17 8.73
CA GLU A 209 10.91 12.39 9.02
C GLU A 209 11.17 13.84 9.44
N ALA A 210 10.64 14.82 8.72
CA ALA A 210 10.81 16.25 8.99
C ALA A 210 10.28 16.71 10.37
N ARG A 211 9.44 15.91 11.04
CA ARG A 211 8.94 16.16 12.41
C ARG A 211 9.86 15.63 13.50
N LEU A 212 10.93 14.94 13.13
CA LEU A 212 11.91 14.36 14.06
C LEU A 212 13.24 15.14 13.98
N PRO A 213 13.90 15.40 15.13
CA PRO A 213 15.24 15.93 15.11
C PRO A 213 16.21 14.95 14.42
N PRO A 214 17.21 15.44 13.67
CA PRO A 214 18.14 14.56 12.96
C PRO A 214 18.95 13.61 13.86
N ASP A 215 19.20 13.99 15.09
CA ASP A 215 19.98 13.22 16.08
C ASP A 215 19.21 12.01 16.65
N VAL A 216 17.90 11.93 16.44
CA VAL A 216 17.09 10.76 16.82
C VAL A 216 16.97 9.73 15.70
N ILE A 217 17.54 9.99 14.52
CA ILE A 217 17.49 9.10 13.35
C ILE A 217 18.88 8.57 13.05
N ARG A 218 19.02 7.25 12.96
CA ARG A 218 20.28 6.59 12.57
C ARG A 218 20.03 5.65 11.38
N THR A 219 20.33 6.13 10.19
CA THR A 219 20.27 5.36 8.94
C THR A 219 21.55 4.57 8.67
N ASN A 220 21.58 3.74 7.63
CA ASN A 220 22.71 2.86 7.28
C ASN A 220 23.20 2.01 8.47
N THR A 221 22.29 1.64 9.37
CA THR A 221 22.62 0.94 10.62
C THR A 221 21.76 -0.31 10.76
N THR A 222 22.40 -1.46 10.69
CA THR A 222 21.71 -2.76 10.77
C THR A 222 21.71 -3.25 12.21
N VAL A 223 20.53 -3.64 12.69
CA VAL A 223 20.37 -4.33 13.97
C VAL A 223 20.54 -5.83 13.73
N GLU A 224 21.43 -6.45 14.50
CA GLU A 224 21.74 -7.88 14.43
C GLU A 224 20.85 -8.71 15.36
N SER A 225 20.69 -8.26 16.60
CA SER A 225 19.88 -8.97 17.60
C SER A 225 19.32 -8.04 18.68
N LEU A 226 18.25 -8.48 19.33
CA LEU A 226 17.55 -7.75 20.38
C LEU A 226 17.44 -8.56 21.66
N ALA A 227 17.50 -7.85 22.79
CA ALA A 227 17.05 -8.31 24.10
C ALA A 227 16.17 -7.21 24.73
N ALA A 228 15.47 -7.51 25.80
CA ALA A 228 14.48 -6.63 26.44
C ALA A 228 14.90 -5.16 26.58
N ASN A 229 16.17 -4.91 26.88
CA ASN A 229 16.71 -3.56 27.13
C ASN A 229 17.98 -3.28 26.32
N ARG A 230 18.28 -4.06 25.28
CA ARG A 230 19.53 -3.98 24.54
C ARG A 230 19.35 -4.29 23.07
N VAL A 231 19.88 -3.41 22.25
CA VAL A 231 19.94 -3.55 20.79
C VAL A 231 21.41 -3.74 20.42
N THR A 232 21.73 -4.84 19.75
CA THR A 232 23.06 -5.14 19.21
C THR A 232 23.09 -4.78 17.73
N LEU A 233 24.03 -3.98 17.32
CA LEU A 233 24.24 -3.59 15.94
C LEU A 233 25.21 -4.52 15.24
N SER A 234 25.18 -4.57 13.92
CA SER A 234 26.04 -5.45 13.11
C SER A 234 27.54 -5.08 13.17
N ASP A 235 27.88 -3.87 13.63
CA ASP A 235 29.27 -3.43 13.89
C ASP A 235 29.76 -3.79 15.30
N GLY A 236 28.92 -4.44 16.10
CA GLY A 236 29.21 -4.84 17.47
C GLY A 236 28.83 -3.82 18.54
N ASP A 237 28.39 -2.64 18.16
CA ASP A 237 27.93 -1.61 19.10
C ASP A 237 26.67 -2.06 19.84
N LEU A 238 26.56 -1.67 21.12
CA LEU A 238 25.45 -1.98 22.00
C LEU A 238 24.70 -0.71 22.41
N ILE A 239 23.41 -0.68 22.13
CA ILE A 239 22.52 0.42 22.54
C ILE A 239 21.60 -0.10 23.65
N ARG A 240 21.58 0.61 24.78
CA ARG A 240 20.61 0.37 25.87
C ARG A 240 19.33 1.14 25.61
N ALA A 241 18.21 0.51 25.91
CA ALA A 241 16.87 1.07 25.78
C ALA A 241 15.99 0.66 26.97
N ASP A 242 15.04 1.48 27.37
CA ASP A 242 14.04 1.08 28.35
C ASP A 242 12.90 0.31 27.71
N ARG A 243 12.65 0.57 26.44
CA ARG A 243 11.72 -0.16 25.58
C ARG A 243 12.32 -0.31 24.18
N VAL A 244 12.02 -1.42 23.53
CA VAL A 244 12.38 -1.66 22.15
C VAL A 244 11.10 -1.88 21.33
N VAL A 245 10.95 -1.14 20.23
CA VAL A 245 9.88 -1.31 19.24
C VAL A 245 10.49 -1.87 17.98
N VAL A 246 9.97 -3.01 17.50
CA VAL A 246 10.34 -3.63 16.24
C VAL A 246 9.29 -3.27 15.20
N ALA A 247 9.67 -2.39 14.28
CA ALA A 247 8.83 -1.86 13.21
C ALA A 247 9.26 -2.35 11.81
N THR A 248 9.93 -3.49 11.77
CA THR A 248 10.37 -4.16 10.53
C THR A 248 9.27 -5.05 9.98
N ASP A 249 9.50 -5.64 8.79
CA ASP A 249 8.66 -6.73 8.33
C ASP A 249 8.76 -7.96 9.25
N ALA A 250 7.71 -8.81 9.24
CA ALA A 250 7.59 -9.94 10.16
C ALA A 250 8.77 -10.93 10.11
N GLU A 251 9.32 -11.19 8.92
CA GLU A 251 10.46 -12.09 8.75
C GLU A 251 11.76 -11.45 9.29
N SER A 252 11.95 -10.16 9.11
CA SER A 252 13.08 -9.44 9.70
C SER A 252 12.95 -9.39 11.23
N ALA A 253 11.73 -9.18 11.75
CA ALA A 253 11.44 -9.24 13.18
C ALA A 253 11.81 -10.61 13.78
N SER A 254 11.42 -11.72 13.14
CA SER A 254 11.73 -13.07 13.64
C SER A 254 13.23 -13.38 13.65
N ARG A 255 14.02 -12.75 12.78
CA ARG A 255 15.47 -12.94 12.77
C ARG A 255 16.19 -12.21 13.90
N ILE A 256 15.71 -11.02 14.28
CA ILE A 256 16.38 -10.16 15.26
C ILE A 256 15.84 -10.34 16.69
N VAL A 257 14.63 -10.87 16.86
CA VAL A 257 13.99 -11.10 18.17
C VAL A 257 14.07 -12.56 18.53
N PRO A 258 14.89 -12.97 19.50
CA PRO A 258 15.01 -14.37 19.90
C PRO A 258 13.68 -14.95 20.37
N GLY A 259 13.37 -16.18 19.90
CA GLY A 259 12.15 -16.89 20.29
C GLY A 259 10.84 -16.25 19.81
N LEU A 260 10.90 -15.30 18.87
CA LEU A 260 9.72 -14.82 18.19
C LEU A 260 9.29 -15.87 17.15
N GLU A 261 8.32 -16.66 17.52
CA GLU A 261 7.60 -17.50 16.56
C GLU A 261 6.59 -16.60 15.84
N VAL A 262 6.93 -16.22 14.64
CA VAL A 262 5.97 -15.57 13.72
C VAL A 262 5.47 -16.67 12.80
N ASP A 263 4.16 -16.83 12.73
CA ASP A 263 3.58 -17.65 11.67
C ASP A 263 4.15 -17.18 10.32
N PRO A 264 4.64 -18.10 9.48
CA PRO A 264 5.24 -17.72 8.20
C PRO A 264 4.29 -16.78 7.45
N VAL A 265 4.67 -15.51 7.36
CA VAL A 265 3.89 -14.55 6.56
C VAL A 265 4.20 -14.85 5.11
N ALA A 266 3.24 -15.42 4.40
CA ALA A 266 3.34 -15.51 2.96
C ALA A 266 3.34 -14.09 2.37
N TRP A 267 4.27 -13.83 1.48
CA TRP A 267 4.41 -12.54 0.82
C TRP A 267 3.83 -12.58 -0.58
N ARG A 268 3.06 -11.57 -0.89
CA ARG A 268 2.69 -11.26 -2.27
C ARG A 268 3.82 -10.48 -2.90
N SER A 269 4.09 -10.78 -4.15
CA SER A 269 5.12 -10.13 -4.96
C SER A 269 4.54 -9.52 -6.22
N VAL A 270 5.22 -8.51 -6.74
CA VAL A 270 4.83 -7.83 -7.97
C VAL A 270 6.06 -7.44 -8.77
N THR A 271 5.93 -7.48 -10.08
CA THR A 271 6.89 -6.92 -11.03
C THR A 271 6.27 -5.67 -11.66
N GLY A 272 6.89 -4.52 -11.43
CA GLY A 272 6.54 -3.24 -12.04
C GLY A 272 7.45 -2.94 -13.21
N LEU A 273 6.88 -2.57 -14.36
CA LEU A 273 7.64 -2.06 -15.49
C LEU A 273 7.26 -0.61 -15.73
N TYR A 274 8.27 0.23 -15.93
CA TYR A 274 8.10 1.65 -16.25
C TYR A 274 8.58 1.92 -17.67
N TYR A 275 7.69 2.49 -18.48
CA TYR A 275 8.01 2.87 -19.85
C TYR A 275 7.87 4.38 -20.01
N SER A 276 8.79 4.98 -20.80
CA SER A 276 8.56 6.28 -21.39
C SER A 276 7.82 6.13 -22.72
N ALA A 277 7.01 7.11 -23.04
CA ALA A 277 6.34 7.22 -24.34
C ALA A 277 6.24 8.66 -24.79
N PRO A 278 6.31 8.94 -26.11
CA PRO A 278 6.15 10.31 -26.63
C PRO A 278 4.76 10.92 -26.38
N ARG A 279 3.77 10.06 -26.16
CA ARG A 279 2.37 10.47 -25.92
C ARG A 279 1.67 9.45 -25.03
N SER A 280 0.78 9.94 -24.18
CA SER A 280 -0.08 9.08 -23.37
C SER A 280 -1.04 8.26 -24.24
N PRO A 281 -1.12 6.93 -24.03
CA PRO A 281 -2.13 6.09 -24.68
C PRO A 281 -3.53 6.29 -24.08
N LEU A 282 -3.66 6.77 -22.84
CA LEU A 282 -4.92 6.95 -22.12
C LEU A 282 -5.45 8.38 -22.19
N LYS A 283 -4.57 9.39 -22.12
CA LYS A 283 -4.86 10.84 -22.13
C LYS A 283 -5.80 11.27 -21.00
N GLU A 284 -5.82 10.55 -19.92
CA GLU A 284 -6.63 10.83 -18.74
C GLU A 284 -6.10 10.11 -17.50
N ALA A 285 -6.35 10.68 -16.34
CA ALA A 285 -5.92 10.15 -15.04
C ALA A 285 -6.76 8.94 -14.61
N ILE A 286 -6.66 7.82 -15.32
CA ILE A 286 -7.46 6.61 -15.10
C ILE A 286 -6.58 5.35 -15.17
N ILE A 287 -6.96 4.32 -14.42
CA ILE A 287 -6.32 3.01 -14.49
C ILE A 287 -6.98 2.16 -15.58
N ALA A 288 -6.17 1.42 -16.33
CA ALA A 288 -6.61 0.37 -17.24
C ALA A 288 -6.34 -1.01 -16.62
N LEU A 289 -7.34 -1.88 -16.60
CA LEU A 289 -7.34 -3.18 -15.94
C LEU A 289 -7.45 -4.31 -16.96
N ASN A 290 -6.86 -5.46 -16.67
CA ASN A 290 -7.03 -6.68 -17.44
C ASN A 290 -8.31 -7.42 -17.01
N GLY A 291 -9.40 -7.23 -17.71
CA GLY A 291 -10.66 -7.97 -17.50
C GLY A 291 -10.72 -9.32 -18.23
N GLU A 292 -9.63 -9.75 -18.86
CA GLU A 292 -9.50 -11.10 -19.42
C GLU A 292 -8.97 -12.05 -18.34
N GLU A 293 -9.34 -13.33 -18.43
CA GLU A 293 -8.83 -14.37 -17.52
C GLU A 293 -7.35 -14.71 -17.78
N ARG A 294 -6.82 -14.26 -18.89
CA ARG A 294 -5.49 -14.58 -19.40
C ARG A 294 -4.62 -13.33 -19.50
N GLY A 295 -3.33 -13.54 -19.59
CA GLY A 295 -2.33 -12.49 -19.73
C GLY A 295 -1.53 -12.28 -18.45
N LEU A 296 -0.40 -11.58 -18.60
CA LEU A 296 0.52 -11.24 -17.52
C LEU A 296 0.18 -9.90 -16.90
N VAL A 297 -0.20 -8.93 -17.72
CA VAL A 297 -0.50 -7.57 -17.28
C VAL A 297 -1.75 -7.58 -16.40
N ASN A 298 -1.65 -7.06 -15.19
CA ASN A 298 -2.80 -6.86 -14.31
C ASN A 298 -3.44 -5.48 -14.55
N ASN A 299 -2.62 -4.43 -14.57
CA ASN A 299 -3.07 -3.07 -14.80
C ASN A 299 -1.99 -2.20 -15.45
N VAL A 300 -2.46 -1.15 -16.09
CA VAL A 300 -1.65 -0.10 -16.69
C VAL A 300 -2.15 1.26 -16.19
N CYS A 301 -1.22 2.14 -15.87
CA CYS A 301 -1.52 3.52 -15.53
C CYS A 301 -0.52 4.46 -16.20
N VAL A 302 -0.99 5.59 -16.72
CA VAL A 302 -0.11 6.68 -17.14
C VAL A 302 0.03 7.65 -15.97
N LEU A 303 1.12 7.53 -15.23
CA LEU A 303 1.32 8.29 -13.99
C LEU A 303 1.41 9.79 -14.27
N SER A 304 1.99 10.18 -15.38
CA SER A 304 2.04 11.59 -15.81
C SER A 304 0.71 12.19 -16.24
N ASP A 305 -0.31 11.37 -16.55
CA ASP A 305 -1.69 11.86 -16.75
C ASP A 305 -2.36 12.19 -15.42
N VAL A 306 -1.93 11.54 -14.34
CA VAL A 306 -2.42 11.80 -12.97
C VAL A 306 -1.65 12.98 -12.36
N ALA A 307 -0.34 12.90 -12.37
CA ALA A 307 0.57 13.92 -11.85
C ALA A 307 1.60 14.29 -12.94
N PRO A 308 1.44 15.41 -13.63
CA PRO A 308 2.34 15.79 -14.74
C PRO A 308 3.81 15.84 -14.36
N SER A 309 4.14 16.09 -13.11
CA SER A 309 5.49 16.11 -12.55
C SER A 309 6.22 14.76 -12.61
N TYR A 310 5.51 13.65 -12.86
CA TYR A 310 6.11 12.32 -12.93
C TYR A 310 6.92 12.06 -14.21
N ALA A 311 6.79 12.92 -15.23
CA ALA A 311 7.56 12.80 -16.48
C ALA A 311 8.14 14.16 -16.91
N PRO A 312 9.23 14.17 -17.67
CA PRO A 312 9.70 15.36 -18.35
C PRO A 312 8.67 15.91 -19.34
N GLU A 313 8.78 17.18 -19.69
CA GLU A 313 7.92 17.80 -20.71
C GLU A 313 7.91 17.00 -22.02
N ASN A 314 6.74 16.86 -22.63
CA ASN A 314 6.51 16.13 -23.88
C ASN A 314 6.79 14.62 -23.80
N GLN A 315 6.83 14.05 -22.60
CA GLN A 315 6.93 12.62 -22.38
C GLN A 315 5.80 12.14 -21.44
N SER A 316 5.51 10.85 -21.51
CA SER A 316 4.56 10.19 -20.65
C SER A 316 5.22 9.05 -19.91
N LEU A 317 4.93 8.91 -18.62
CA LEU A 317 5.37 7.79 -17.79
C LEU A 317 4.24 6.77 -17.67
N ILE A 318 4.48 5.57 -18.18
CA ILE A 318 3.55 4.45 -18.14
C ILE A 318 4.03 3.42 -17.12
N SER A 319 3.20 3.11 -16.15
CA SER A 319 3.42 2.04 -15.18
C SER A 319 2.58 0.82 -15.54
N VAL A 320 3.22 -0.35 -15.60
CA VAL A 320 2.59 -1.64 -15.88
C VAL A 320 2.86 -2.56 -14.71
N SER A 321 1.80 -3.15 -14.15
CA SER A 321 1.91 -4.09 -13.03
C SER A 321 1.64 -5.51 -13.48
N VAL A 322 2.52 -6.43 -13.09
CA VAL A 322 2.41 -7.88 -13.32
C VAL A 322 2.53 -8.57 -11.97
N LEU A 323 1.55 -9.39 -11.61
CA LEU A 323 1.56 -10.11 -10.34
C LEU A 323 2.65 -11.19 -10.34
N GLY A 324 3.35 -11.33 -9.22
CA GLY A 324 4.47 -12.27 -9.08
C GLY A 324 5.81 -11.69 -9.52
N LEU A 325 6.84 -12.53 -9.46
CA LEU A 325 8.22 -12.17 -9.86
C LEU A 325 8.51 -12.70 -11.25
N HIS A 326 8.85 -11.78 -12.14
CA HIS A 326 9.15 -12.08 -13.53
C HIS A 326 10.40 -11.33 -13.99
N GLN A 327 11.18 -11.92 -14.91
CA GLN A 327 12.37 -11.29 -15.44
C GLN A 327 12.76 -11.84 -16.82
N GLY A 328 13.58 -11.07 -17.51
CA GLY A 328 14.23 -11.47 -18.76
C GLY A 328 13.46 -11.07 -20.01
N ILE A 329 14.18 -11.04 -21.12
CA ILE A 329 13.73 -10.47 -22.40
C ILE A 329 12.48 -11.16 -22.96
N ARG A 330 12.28 -12.43 -22.68
CA ARG A 330 11.07 -13.15 -23.12
C ARG A 330 9.83 -12.66 -22.40
N PHE A 331 9.95 -12.40 -21.09
CA PHE A 331 8.89 -11.80 -20.28
C PHE A 331 8.53 -10.40 -20.79
N GLU A 332 9.52 -9.53 -20.95
CA GLU A 332 9.33 -8.15 -21.43
C GLU A 332 8.65 -8.11 -22.80
N ARG A 333 9.07 -8.97 -23.74
CA ARG A 333 8.44 -9.11 -25.06
C ARG A 333 6.98 -9.58 -24.94
N THR A 334 6.68 -10.51 -24.04
CA THR A 334 5.31 -10.98 -23.83
C THR A 334 4.43 -9.84 -23.32
N VAL A 335 4.92 -9.05 -22.36
CA VAL A 335 4.22 -7.87 -21.86
C VAL A 335 3.98 -6.85 -22.98
N LEU A 336 4.98 -6.54 -23.80
CA LEU A 336 4.82 -5.60 -24.92
C LEU A 336 3.80 -6.11 -25.96
N CYS A 337 3.80 -7.40 -26.29
CA CYS A 337 2.80 -7.99 -27.18
C CYS A 337 1.37 -7.89 -26.61
N GLU A 338 1.22 -8.05 -25.30
CA GLU A 338 -0.06 -7.88 -24.62
C GLU A 338 -0.50 -6.41 -24.64
N LEU A 339 0.39 -5.49 -24.32
CA LEU A 339 0.13 -4.05 -24.36
C LEU A 339 -0.21 -3.57 -25.78
N GLN A 340 0.37 -4.16 -26.81
CA GLN A 340 0.02 -3.86 -28.19
C GLN A 340 -1.43 -4.25 -28.55
N GLN A 341 -1.98 -5.29 -27.91
CA GLN A 341 -3.39 -5.62 -28.05
C GLN A 341 -4.31 -4.56 -27.41
N TRP A 342 -3.85 -3.91 -26.34
CA TRP A 342 -4.63 -2.87 -25.64
C TRP A 342 -4.55 -1.52 -26.32
N PHE A 343 -3.37 -1.14 -26.81
CA PHE A 343 -3.04 0.22 -27.21
C PHE A 343 -2.61 0.34 -28.69
N GLY A 344 -2.47 -0.80 -29.40
CA GLY A 344 -2.09 -0.80 -30.82
C GLY A 344 -0.62 -0.51 -31.06
N GLU A 345 -0.29 -0.08 -32.30
CA GLU A 345 1.07 0.10 -32.80
C GLU A 345 1.91 1.15 -32.03
N GLN A 346 1.26 2.09 -31.31
CA GLN A 346 1.99 3.10 -30.55
C GLN A 346 2.92 2.52 -29.48
N VAL A 347 2.66 1.29 -29.00
CA VAL A 347 3.51 0.57 -28.04
C VAL A 347 4.92 0.35 -28.56
N GLN A 348 5.13 0.30 -29.89
CA GLN A 348 6.45 0.14 -30.50
C GLN A 348 7.37 1.34 -30.26
N SER A 349 6.83 2.51 -29.92
CA SER A 349 7.58 3.71 -29.57
C SER A 349 7.88 3.86 -28.07
N TRP A 350 7.48 2.89 -27.25
CA TRP A 350 7.72 2.93 -25.82
C TRP A 350 9.11 2.40 -25.50
N GLU A 351 9.79 3.06 -24.57
CA GLU A 351 11.11 2.68 -24.10
C GLU A 351 11.03 2.22 -22.64
N LEU A 352 11.57 1.03 -22.35
CA LEU A 352 11.62 0.51 -20.99
C LEU A 352 12.67 1.28 -20.18
N LEU A 353 12.23 2.06 -19.20
CA LEU A 353 13.09 2.81 -18.30
C LEU A 353 13.61 1.93 -17.15
N HIS A 354 12.72 1.12 -16.56
CA HIS A 354 13.05 0.36 -15.38
C HIS A 354 12.10 -0.81 -15.15
N THR A 355 12.64 -1.87 -14.53
CA THR A 355 11.85 -3.01 -14.01
C THR A 355 12.13 -3.20 -12.53
N ASP A 356 11.09 -3.09 -11.70
CA ASP A 356 11.13 -3.38 -10.27
C ASP A 356 10.61 -4.79 -9.98
N GLN A 357 11.39 -5.59 -9.27
CA GLN A 357 10.97 -6.88 -8.73
C GLN A 357 10.80 -6.77 -7.22
N ILE A 358 9.57 -6.68 -6.76
CA ILE A 358 9.25 -6.47 -5.35
C ILE A 358 8.81 -7.78 -4.73
N ARG A 359 9.74 -8.47 -4.07
CA ARG A 359 9.52 -9.80 -3.48
C ARG A 359 8.56 -9.76 -2.30
N ARG A 360 8.65 -8.72 -1.48
CA ARG A 360 7.86 -8.52 -0.25
C ARG A 360 7.01 -7.27 -0.41
N ALA A 361 6.16 -7.27 -1.44
CA ALA A 361 5.32 -6.11 -1.74
C ALA A 361 4.18 -5.95 -0.71
N LEU A 362 3.51 -7.05 -0.38
CA LEU A 362 2.37 -7.05 0.54
C LEU A 362 2.34 -8.34 1.37
N PRO A 363 2.12 -8.31 2.69
CA PRO A 363 1.86 -9.51 3.48
C PRO A 363 0.49 -10.09 3.10
N GLU A 364 0.40 -11.42 3.02
CA GLU A 364 -0.87 -12.11 2.79
C GLU A 364 -1.80 -11.94 3.99
N GLN A 365 -3.04 -11.58 3.74
CA GLN A 365 -4.08 -11.36 4.74
C GLN A 365 -5.35 -12.16 4.39
N GLY A 366 -5.35 -13.44 4.71
CA GLY A 366 -6.55 -14.28 4.63
C GLY A 366 -7.52 -14.06 5.80
N PRO A 367 -8.73 -14.64 5.75
CA PRO A 367 -9.76 -14.49 6.80
C PRO A 367 -9.28 -14.93 8.19
N ASP A 368 -8.45 -15.97 8.27
CA ASP A 368 -7.97 -16.53 9.53
C ASP A 368 -6.95 -15.63 10.26
N ARG A 369 -6.41 -14.64 9.57
CA ARG A 369 -5.41 -13.72 10.12
C ARG A 369 -5.99 -12.42 10.67
N GLY A 370 -7.30 -12.21 10.56
CA GLY A 370 -8.10 -11.12 11.15
C GLY A 370 -7.52 -9.72 10.98
N SER A 371 -8.24 -8.82 10.34
CA SER A 371 -7.91 -7.40 10.38
C SER A 371 -8.12 -6.88 11.80
N GLY A 372 -7.05 -6.61 12.53
CA GLY A 372 -7.10 -5.81 13.75
C GLY A 372 -7.35 -6.53 15.07
N LYS A 373 -7.24 -7.86 15.15
CA LYS A 373 -7.32 -8.59 16.45
C LYS A 373 -5.97 -8.72 17.15
N GLN A 374 -4.90 -8.28 16.53
CA GLN A 374 -3.61 -8.28 17.18
C GLN A 374 -3.31 -6.85 17.63
N ASP A 375 -3.64 -6.54 18.87
CA ASP A 375 -3.15 -5.33 19.53
C ASP A 375 -1.62 -5.31 19.44
N ALA A 376 -1.03 -4.10 19.49
CA ALA A 376 0.42 -3.96 19.53
C ALA A 376 0.98 -5.00 20.50
N PHE A 377 1.73 -6.00 19.97
CA PHE A 377 2.15 -7.14 20.79
C PHE A 377 3.24 -6.70 21.75
N LEU A 378 2.84 -6.44 22.98
CA LEU A 378 3.79 -6.43 24.07
C LEU A 378 4.18 -7.89 24.37
N ARG A 379 5.41 -8.26 24.08
CA ARG A 379 5.96 -9.53 24.52
C ARG A 379 6.27 -9.48 26.02
N GLN A 380 6.31 -10.63 26.63
CA GLN A 380 6.66 -10.76 28.06
C GLN A 380 8.05 -10.21 28.40
N ASP A 381 8.93 -10.10 27.39
CA ASP A 381 10.29 -9.54 27.50
C ASP A 381 10.37 -8.02 27.30
N GLY A 382 9.24 -7.31 27.16
CA GLY A 382 9.19 -5.86 27.00
C GLY A 382 9.47 -5.34 25.59
N ILE A 383 9.53 -6.20 24.57
CA ILE A 383 9.66 -5.84 23.17
C ILE A 383 8.24 -5.66 22.58
N LEU A 384 8.01 -4.53 21.91
CA LEU A 384 6.78 -4.27 21.17
C LEU A 384 7.01 -4.48 19.67
N ILE A 385 6.01 -4.98 18.96
CA ILE A 385 6.08 -5.19 17.52
C ILE A 385 4.96 -4.39 16.84
N CYS A 386 5.29 -3.66 15.79
CA CYS A 386 4.34 -2.96 14.95
C CYS A 386 4.67 -3.11 13.46
N GLY A 387 3.67 -2.87 12.63
CA GLY A 387 3.76 -2.97 11.18
C GLY A 387 2.39 -3.16 10.56
N ASP A 388 2.30 -3.08 9.25
CA ASP A 388 1.06 -3.35 8.51
C ASP A 388 0.60 -4.82 8.65
N HIS A 389 1.51 -5.74 8.88
CA HIS A 389 1.21 -7.14 9.17
C HIS A 389 0.53 -7.36 10.54
N CYS A 390 0.59 -6.38 11.43
CA CYS A 390 -0.11 -6.41 12.74
C CYS A 390 -1.53 -5.84 12.66
N THR A 391 -1.91 -5.19 11.56
CA THR A 391 -3.21 -4.54 11.37
C THR A 391 -3.78 -4.85 9.98
N SER A 392 -3.74 -3.91 9.07
CA SER A 392 -4.11 -4.10 7.66
C SER A 392 -2.92 -3.83 6.75
N ALA A 393 -2.71 -4.66 5.72
CA ALA A 393 -1.63 -4.53 4.75
C ALA A 393 -1.85 -3.30 3.86
N SER A 394 -1.60 -2.12 4.42
CA SER A 394 -1.81 -0.81 3.79
C SER A 394 -0.97 0.28 4.46
N ILE A 395 -0.85 1.43 3.80
CA ILE A 395 -0.28 2.65 4.41
C ILE A 395 -1.01 2.98 5.71
N GLU A 396 -2.35 2.98 5.69
CA GLU A 396 -3.18 3.24 6.87
C GLU A 396 -2.91 2.24 8.00
N GLY A 397 -2.77 0.96 7.66
CA GLY A 397 -2.48 -0.07 8.65
C GLY A 397 -1.10 0.11 9.29
N ALA A 398 -0.10 0.45 8.51
CA ALA A 398 1.24 0.74 9.03
C ALA A 398 1.22 1.93 10.00
N LEU A 399 0.59 3.04 9.60
CA LEU A 399 0.45 4.23 10.45
C LEU A 399 -0.35 3.92 11.73
N THR A 400 -1.47 3.22 11.60
CA THR A 400 -2.32 2.82 12.75
C THR A 400 -1.55 1.96 13.74
N SER A 401 -0.79 0.98 13.26
CA SER A 401 0.00 0.10 14.12
C SER A 401 1.07 0.86 14.89
N GLY A 402 1.82 1.74 14.21
CA GLY A 402 2.84 2.59 14.83
C GLY A 402 2.25 3.53 15.89
N LEU A 403 1.13 4.19 15.59
CA LEU A 403 0.44 5.09 16.53
C LEU A 403 -0.07 4.34 17.77
N ARG A 404 -0.71 3.16 17.59
CA ARG A 404 -1.20 2.34 18.72
C ARG A 404 -0.05 1.90 19.63
N THR A 405 1.08 1.51 19.04
CA THR A 405 2.27 1.13 19.82
C THR A 405 2.81 2.32 20.62
N ALA A 406 2.87 3.50 20.03
CA ALA A 406 3.28 4.71 20.76
C ALA A 406 2.32 5.04 21.90
N GLU A 407 1.00 4.98 21.66
CA GLU A 407 -0.01 5.26 22.70
C GLU A 407 0.09 4.29 23.88
N SER A 408 0.36 2.99 23.65
CA SER A 408 0.55 2.03 24.75
C SER A 408 1.75 2.42 25.62
N ILE A 409 2.87 2.81 25.02
CA ILE A 409 4.07 3.26 25.76
C ILE A 409 3.79 4.55 26.56
N ILE A 410 3.08 5.51 25.95
CA ILE A 410 2.72 6.79 26.61
C ILE A 410 1.84 6.52 27.85
N GLN A 411 0.86 5.63 27.73
CA GLN A 411 -0.03 5.28 28.82
C GLN A 411 0.71 4.60 29.97
N GLU A 412 1.56 3.59 29.69
CA GLU A 412 2.38 2.92 30.70
C GLU A 412 3.28 3.91 31.47
N ASN A 413 3.93 4.86 30.76
CA ASN A 413 4.77 5.87 31.39
C ASN A 413 3.96 6.84 32.28
N SER A 414 2.71 7.13 31.90
CA SER A 414 1.82 8.00 32.68
C SER A 414 1.36 7.32 33.98
N ASP A 415 1.06 6.03 33.92
CA ASP A 415 0.64 5.24 35.07
C ASP A 415 1.79 5.00 36.05
N SER A 416 3.01 4.77 35.55
CA SER A 416 4.23 4.62 36.37
C SER A 416 4.63 5.92 37.11
N ARG A 417 4.24 7.10 36.61
CA ARG A 417 4.48 8.39 37.29
C ARG A 417 3.45 8.73 38.37
N ARG A 418 2.30 8.02 38.37
CA ARG A 418 1.22 8.23 39.36
C ARG A 418 1.33 7.31 40.58
N GLN A 419 2.16 6.28 40.49
CA GLN A 419 2.54 5.41 41.61
C GLN A 419 3.80 5.91 42.32
#